data_43e20f642fb9c6ab035eba7647da55ff
#
_entry.id   43e20f642fb9c6ab035eba7647da55ff
#
_cell.length_a   1.000
_cell.length_b   1.000
_cell.length_c   1.000
_cell.angle_alpha   90.00
_cell.angle_beta   90.00
_cell.angle_gamma   90.00
#
_symmetry.space_group_name_H-M   'P 1'
#
loop_
_entity.id
_entity.type
_entity.pdbx_description
1 polymer ?
#
loop_
_entity_poly.entity_id
_entity_poly.type
_entity_poly.pdbx_seq_one_letter_code
_entity_poly.pdbx_strand_id
1 'polypeptide(L)'
;GADLLLPSVLYGRHPHPGDVAVLDRAVREFPPKPDAPAATAWSHWHMISTLQRFAPPPPGVTGTTGPGTAAGAGAGAGMTGTYAEPDAAWLENAPWQSFTHQLSVLAPLAVPAAPSAVQRAAADRTVDLARGFVRAVRRRDWLQAAGAGRWLAAIGGEPATLGLERGLDFVELMGGHDPRVTLHVRAARLMAEARAR
;
A
#
# COMPACT_ATOMS: atom_id res chain seq x y z
N GLY A 1 -1.53 -7.35 -7.62
CA GLY A 1 -1.19 -7.40 -6.20
C GLY A 1 -2.38 -7.04 -5.32
N ALA A 2 -2.11 -6.47 -4.14
CA ALA A 2 -3.13 -6.15 -3.13
C ALA A 2 -4.25 -5.21 -3.61
N ASP A 3 -4.03 -4.47 -4.68
CA ASP A 3 -5.05 -3.59 -5.30
C ASP A 3 -6.33 -4.32 -5.73
N LEU A 4 -6.25 -5.65 -5.91
CA LEU A 4 -7.42 -6.47 -6.17
C LEU A 4 -8.46 -6.35 -5.04
N LEU A 5 -8.00 -6.21 -3.80
CA LEU A 5 -8.85 -6.09 -2.63
C LEU A 5 -9.03 -4.64 -2.14
N LEU A 6 -8.45 -3.64 -2.83
CA LEU A 6 -8.50 -2.24 -2.40
C LEU A 6 -9.93 -1.72 -2.17
N PRO A 7 -10.93 -1.95 -3.03
CA PRO A 7 -12.30 -1.50 -2.77
C PRO A 7 -12.88 -2.11 -1.48
N SER A 8 -12.60 -3.39 -1.23
CA SER A 8 -13.06 -4.07 -0.01
C SER A 8 -12.42 -3.48 1.25
N VAL A 9 -11.12 -3.15 1.18
CA VAL A 9 -10.39 -2.49 2.28
C VAL A 9 -10.96 -1.09 2.56
N LEU A 10 -11.20 -0.28 1.51
CA LEU A 10 -11.65 1.11 1.67
C LEU A 10 -13.08 1.23 2.19
N TYR A 11 -13.96 0.32 1.78
CA TYR A 11 -15.38 0.38 2.12
C TYR A 11 -15.81 -0.61 3.20
N GLY A 12 -14.85 -1.32 3.82
CA GLY A 12 -15.13 -2.29 4.88
C GLY A 12 -16.04 -3.45 4.41
N ARG A 13 -15.97 -3.82 3.13
CA ARG A 13 -16.79 -4.87 2.54
C ARG A 13 -16.02 -6.18 2.48
N HIS A 14 -16.72 -7.29 2.62
CA HIS A 14 -16.10 -8.60 2.35
C HIS A 14 -15.75 -8.72 0.88
N PRO A 15 -14.49 -9.10 0.54
CA PRO A 15 -14.09 -9.33 -0.83
C PRO A 15 -14.73 -10.59 -1.40
N HIS A 16 -14.80 -10.68 -2.73
CA HIS A 16 -15.22 -11.91 -3.37
C HIS A 16 -14.22 -13.04 -3.06
N PRO A 17 -14.68 -14.26 -2.70
CA PRO A 17 -13.81 -15.38 -2.33
C PRO A 17 -12.76 -15.71 -3.41
N GLY A 18 -13.13 -15.57 -4.70
CA GLY A 18 -12.21 -15.76 -5.82
C GLY A 18 -11.03 -14.79 -5.82
N ASP A 19 -11.27 -13.52 -5.46
CA ASP A 19 -10.22 -12.50 -5.41
C ASP A 19 -9.24 -12.79 -4.26
N VAL A 20 -9.77 -13.22 -3.12
CA VAL A 20 -8.94 -13.66 -1.97
C VAL A 20 -8.10 -14.86 -2.36
N ALA A 21 -8.68 -15.86 -3.04
CA ALA A 21 -7.97 -17.06 -3.47
C ALA A 21 -6.84 -16.74 -4.48
N VAL A 22 -7.08 -15.81 -5.41
CA VAL A 22 -6.05 -15.36 -6.37
C VAL A 22 -4.90 -14.67 -5.65
N LEU A 23 -5.18 -13.77 -4.70
CA LEU A 23 -4.13 -13.09 -3.95
C LEU A 23 -3.35 -14.05 -3.05
N ASP A 24 -4.03 -14.96 -2.37
CA ASP A 24 -3.43 -15.98 -1.52
C ASP A 24 -2.52 -16.93 -2.32
N ARG A 25 -2.96 -17.35 -3.50
CA ARG A 25 -2.14 -18.13 -4.42
C ARG A 25 -0.89 -17.36 -4.86
N ALA A 26 -1.05 -16.08 -5.22
CA ALA A 26 0.08 -15.26 -5.62
C ALA A 26 1.13 -15.12 -4.51
N VAL A 27 0.71 -14.95 -3.26
CA VAL A 27 1.62 -14.88 -2.10
C VAL A 27 2.40 -16.18 -1.93
N ARG A 28 1.75 -17.33 -2.08
CA ARG A 28 2.40 -18.63 -1.90
C ARG A 28 3.33 -19.03 -3.04
N GLU A 29 2.94 -18.73 -4.27
CA GLU A 29 3.72 -19.13 -5.45
C GLU A 29 4.90 -18.20 -5.75
N PHE A 30 4.83 -16.93 -5.30
CA PHE A 30 5.84 -15.92 -5.61
C PHE A 30 6.44 -15.26 -4.36
N PRO A 31 7.00 -16.02 -3.42
CA PRO A 31 7.71 -15.43 -2.28
C PRO A 31 8.95 -14.67 -2.75
N PRO A 32 9.33 -13.57 -2.09
CA PRO A 32 10.56 -12.86 -2.42
C PRO A 32 11.77 -13.73 -2.14
N LYS A 33 12.78 -13.65 -3.02
CA LYS A 33 14.08 -14.29 -2.79
C LYS A 33 14.80 -13.59 -1.64
N PRO A 34 15.77 -14.26 -0.95
CA PRO A 34 16.52 -13.65 0.15
C PRO A 34 17.27 -12.37 -0.23
N ASP A 35 17.70 -12.25 -1.48
CA ASP A 35 18.41 -11.11 -2.06
C ASP A 35 17.49 -10.15 -2.83
N ALA A 36 16.16 -10.28 -2.70
CA ALA A 36 15.22 -9.44 -3.41
C ALA A 36 15.32 -7.97 -2.94
N PRO A 37 15.10 -7.01 -3.86
CA PRO A 37 15.04 -5.60 -3.48
C PRO A 37 14.03 -5.34 -2.37
N ALA A 38 14.31 -4.37 -1.49
CA ALA A 38 13.43 -4.01 -0.38
C ALA A 38 11.98 -3.74 -0.83
N ALA A 39 11.79 -3.10 -1.98
CA ALA A 39 10.46 -2.87 -2.54
C ALA A 39 9.69 -4.16 -2.84
N THR A 40 10.37 -5.25 -3.21
CA THR A 40 9.74 -6.56 -3.43
C THR A 40 9.29 -7.17 -2.10
N ALA A 41 10.13 -7.11 -1.07
CA ALA A 41 9.79 -7.60 0.26
C ALA A 41 8.58 -6.83 0.84
N TRP A 42 8.56 -5.50 0.69
CA TRP A 42 7.45 -4.65 1.09
C TRP A 42 6.16 -4.95 0.34
N SER A 43 6.24 -5.17 -0.98
CA SER A 43 5.09 -5.53 -1.79
C SER A 43 4.49 -6.88 -1.37
N HIS A 44 5.33 -7.85 -1.07
CA HIS A 44 4.91 -9.17 -0.59
C HIS A 44 4.29 -9.08 0.82
N TRP A 45 4.95 -8.38 1.74
CA TRP A 45 4.43 -8.10 3.07
C TRP A 45 3.04 -7.47 3.02
N HIS A 46 2.85 -6.49 2.13
CA HIS A 46 1.56 -5.82 1.97
C HIS A 46 0.46 -6.77 1.47
N MET A 47 0.78 -7.68 0.54
CA MET A 47 -0.19 -8.69 0.10
C MET A 47 -0.62 -9.60 1.25
N ILE A 48 0.33 -10.06 2.08
CA ILE A 48 0.04 -10.88 3.27
C ILE A 48 -0.81 -10.09 4.27
N SER A 49 -0.42 -8.87 4.60
CA SER A 49 -1.14 -8.01 5.55
C SER A 49 -2.57 -7.72 5.08
N THR A 50 -2.76 -7.56 3.76
CA THR A 50 -4.09 -7.38 3.18
C THR A 50 -4.95 -8.64 3.30
N LEU A 51 -4.39 -9.83 3.07
CA LEU A 51 -5.08 -11.10 3.27
C LEU A 51 -5.48 -11.31 4.74
N GLN A 52 -4.59 -11.00 5.67
CA GLN A 52 -4.85 -11.16 7.11
C GLN A 52 -6.04 -10.32 7.60
N ARG A 53 -6.33 -9.19 6.95
CA ARG A 53 -7.51 -8.37 7.27
C ARG A 53 -8.84 -9.10 7.02
N PHE A 54 -8.84 -10.03 6.08
CA PHE A 54 -10.02 -10.79 5.67
C PHE A 54 -9.98 -12.24 6.13
N ALA A 55 -8.92 -12.65 6.83
CA ALA A 55 -8.85 -13.99 7.44
C ALA A 55 -9.88 -14.10 8.57
N PRO A 56 -10.60 -15.22 8.67
CA PRO A 56 -11.45 -15.45 9.82
C PRO A 56 -10.59 -15.45 11.10
N PRO A 57 -11.13 -14.93 12.23
CA PRO A 57 -10.41 -15.00 13.49
C PRO A 57 -10.08 -16.46 13.82
N PRO A 58 -8.90 -16.75 14.40
CA PRO A 58 -8.52 -18.12 14.74
C PRO A 58 -9.59 -18.73 15.65
N PRO A 59 -10.00 -19.97 15.40
CA PRO A 59 -11.00 -20.64 16.25
C PRO A 59 -10.46 -20.76 17.67
N GLY A 60 -11.11 -20.09 18.63
CA GLY A 60 -10.77 -20.18 20.07
C GLY A 60 -10.56 -18.86 20.81
N VAL A 61 -10.65 -17.69 20.18
CA VAL A 61 -10.58 -16.40 20.89
C VAL A 61 -11.99 -15.79 21.01
N THR A 62 -12.86 -16.45 21.75
CA THR A 62 -14.00 -15.78 22.39
C THR A 62 -13.46 -15.13 23.67
N GLY A 63 -13.61 -13.80 23.74
CA GLY A 63 -13.00 -12.96 24.75
C GLY A 63 -13.17 -13.49 26.18
N THR A 64 -12.02 -13.72 26.81
CA THR A 64 -11.92 -13.67 28.26
C THR A 64 -10.54 -13.14 28.62
N THR A 65 -10.50 -11.93 29.12
CA THR A 65 -9.34 -11.29 29.69
C THR A 65 -8.91 -12.08 30.93
N GLY A 66 -7.72 -12.72 30.88
CA GLY A 66 -7.08 -13.31 32.06
C GLY A 66 -5.56 -13.37 31.82
N PRO A 67 -4.72 -12.94 32.78
CA PRO A 67 -3.28 -12.97 32.65
C PRO A 67 -2.73 -14.34 33.06
N GLY A 68 -1.97 -15.00 32.18
CA GLY A 68 -1.31 -16.26 32.61
C GLY A 68 -0.56 -16.99 31.50
N THR A 69 0.76 -16.92 31.58
CA THR A 69 1.78 -17.92 31.26
C THR A 69 1.94 -18.51 29.87
N ALA A 70 3.15 -18.38 29.45
CA ALA A 70 3.81 -18.97 28.28
C ALA A 70 3.89 -20.51 28.31
N ALA A 71 4.15 -21.04 27.13
CA ALA A 71 4.75 -22.32 26.76
C ALA A 71 3.82 -23.35 26.11
N GLY A 72 4.17 -23.73 24.89
CA GLY A 72 3.59 -24.89 24.20
C GLY A 72 3.82 -24.83 22.68
N ALA A 73 4.99 -25.28 22.21
CA ALA A 73 5.26 -25.52 20.82
C ALA A 73 4.38 -26.66 20.29
N GLY A 74 3.65 -26.39 19.21
CA GLY A 74 2.87 -27.39 18.51
C GLY A 74 2.73 -26.98 17.03
N ALA A 75 3.38 -27.72 16.14
CA ALA A 75 3.39 -27.51 14.71
C ALA A 75 1.99 -27.72 14.11
N GLY A 76 1.36 -26.66 13.71
CA GLY A 76 0.23 -26.65 12.81
C GLY A 76 0.46 -25.50 11.83
N ALA A 77 0.73 -25.83 10.56
CA ALA A 77 1.05 -24.86 9.50
C ALA A 77 -0.20 -24.06 9.07
N GLY A 78 -0.76 -23.27 9.96
CA GLY A 78 -1.70 -22.21 9.67
C GLY A 78 -0.91 -20.89 9.73
N MET A 79 -1.01 -20.04 8.71
CA MET A 79 -0.36 -18.73 8.62
C MET A 79 -0.86 -17.73 9.68
N THR A 80 -0.72 -18.04 10.96
CA THR A 80 -1.05 -17.18 12.09
C THR A 80 0.17 -16.46 12.69
N GLY A 81 1.28 -16.44 11.96
CA GLY A 81 2.42 -15.59 12.31
C GLY A 81 2.17 -14.17 11.86
N THR A 82 2.23 -13.21 12.79
CA THR A 82 2.37 -11.80 12.42
C THR A 82 3.66 -11.68 11.62
N TYR A 83 3.53 -11.55 10.28
CA TYR A 83 4.70 -11.34 9.42
C TYR A 83 5.32 -10.01 9.81
N ALA A 84 6.54 -10.05 10.31
CA ALA A 84 7.25 -8.85 10.72
C ALA A 84 7.34 -7.87 9.54
N GLU A 85 7.10 -6.61 9.84
CA GLU A 85 7.23 -5.53 8.87
C GLU A 85 8.68 -5.44 8.39
N PRO A 86 8.96 -5.34 7.09
CA PRO A 86 10.32 -5.16 6.59
C PRO A 86 10.94 -3.85 7.06
N ASP A 87 12.28 -3.78 7.09
CA ASP A 87 12.99 -2.55 7.42
C ASP A 87 12.70 -1.42 6.41
N ALA A 88 12.49 -0.19 6.90
CA ALA A 88 12.22 1.02 6.11
C ALA A 88 13.34 2.06 6.19
N ALA A 89 14.43 1.85 6.95
CA ALA A 89 15.49 2.82 7.17
C ALA A 89 16.13 3.32 5.85
N TRP A 90 16.19 2.47 4.84
CA TRP A 90 16.66 2.83 3.51
C TRP A 90 15.81 3.91 2.83
N LEU A 91 14.53 4.00 3.17
CA LEU A 91 13.60 4.98 2.62
C LEU A 91 13.65 6.30 3.39
N GLU A 92 13.76 6.25 4.71
CA GLU A 92 13.77 7.42 5.59
C GLU A 92 14.93 8.37 5.27
N ASN A 93 16.11 7.82 5.01
CA ASN A 93 17.34 8.57 4.72
C ASN A 93 17.57 8.85 3.24
N ALA A 94 16.66 8.42 2.35
CA ALA A 94 16.82 8.58 0.92
C ALA A 94 16.70 10.07 0.49
N PRO A 95 17.51 10.55 -0.47
CA PRO A 95 17.27 11.83 -1.13
C PRO A 95 15.86 11.88 -1.70
N TRP A 96 15.24 13.07 -1.70
CA TRP A 96 13.83 13.21 -2.08
C TRP A 96 13.47 12.61 -3.45
N GLN A 97 14.40 12.63 -4.42
CA GLN A 97 14.18 12.04 -5.74
C GLN A 97 14.05 10.51 -5.65
N SER A 98 14.99 9.87 -4.97
CA SER A 98 14.97 8.42 -4.73
C SER A 98 13.78 8.03 -3.87
N PHE A 99 13.50 8.78 -2.81
CA PHE A 99 12.34 8.59 -1.95
C PHE A 99 11.03 8.57 -2.75
N THR A 100 10.80 9.59 -3.58
CA THR A 100 9.57 9.67 -4.38
C THR A 100 9.48 8.55 -5.41
N HIS A 101 10.61 8.21 -6.03
CA HIS A 101 10.65 7.08 -6.97
C HIS A 101 10.30 5.77 -6.27
N GLN A 102 10.89 5.48 -5.13
CA GLN A 102 10.62 4.26 -4.36
C GLN A 102 9.16 4.19 -3.90
N LEU A 103 8.60 5.30 -3.40
CA LEU A 103 7.19 5.36 -3.06
C LEU A 103 6.29 5.12 -4.27
N SER A 104 6.67 5.60 -5.45
CA SER A 104 5.89 5.33 -6.67
C SER A 104 5.90 3.84 -7.05
N VAL A 105 7.01 3.14 -6.83
CA VAL A 105 7.09 1.68 -6.98
C VAL A 105 6.22 0.97 -5.94
N LEU A 106 6.17 1.50 -4.72
CA LEU A 106 5.37 1.00 -3.61
C LEU A 106 3.94 1.57 -3.58
N ALA A 107 3.46 2.17 -4.68
CA ALA A 107 2.13 2.77 -4.73
C ALA A 107 0.98 1.86 -4.26
N PRO A 108 0.99 0.53 -4.49
CA PRO A 108 -0.03 -0.35 -3.92
C PRO A 108 -0.15 -0.34 -2.39
N LEU A 109 0.92 0.03 -1.66
CA LEU A 109 0.91 0.17 -0.20
C LEU A 109 0.21 1.46 0.28
N ALA A 110 -0.02 2.41 -0.63
CA ALA A 110 -0.76 3.62 -0.33
C ALA A 110 -2.24 3.28 -0.10
N VAL A 111 -2.59 2.96 1.15
CA VAL A 111 -3.95 2.65 1.59
C VAL A 111 -4.22 3.42 2.88
N PRO A 112 -5.31 4.21 2.98
CA PRO A 112 -5.64 4.94 4.19
C PRO A 112 -5.77 4.01 5.41
N ALA A 113 -5.36 4.49 6.57
CA ALA A 113 -5.46 3.79 7.85
C ALA A 113 -4.75 2.41 7.90
N ALA A 114 -3.74 2.18 7.07
CA ALA A 114 -2.89 1.00 7.13
C ALA A 114 -1.52 1.40 7.69
N PRO A 115 -1.36 1.54 9.02
CA PRO A 115 -0.12 2.05 9.60
C PRO A 115 1.05 1.13 9.25
N SER A 116 2.03 1.68 8.54
CA SER A 116 3.28 1.01 8.22
C SER A 116 4.43 2.01 8.30
N ALA A 117 5.68 1.55 8.43
CA ALA A 117 6.84 2.44 8.44
C ALA A 117 6.94 3.23 7.13
N VAL A 118 6.64 2.60 5.99
CA VAL A 118 6.59 3.28 4.68
C VAL A 118 5.52 4.38 4.67
N GLN A 119 4.36 4.13 5.26
CA GLN A 119 3.30 5.14 5.32
C GLN A 119 3.64 6.29 6.25
N ARG A 120 4.27 6.01 7.40
CA ARG A 120 4.79 7.04 8.29
C ARG A 120 5.83 7.90 7.58
N ALA A 121 6.84 7.29 6.95
CA ALA A 121 7.85 8.01 6.17
C ALA A 121 7.23 8.88 5.05
N ALA A 122 6.19 8.40 4.38
CA ALA A 122 5.47 9.16 3.37
C ALA A 122 4.74 10.38 3.99
N ALA A 123 4.10 10.23 5.13
CA ALA A 123 3.40 11.30 5.84
C ALA A 123 4.36 12.38 6.37
N ASP A 124 5.50 11.96 6.93
CA ASP A 124 6.53 12.86 7.45
C ASP A 124 7.18 13.70 6.34
N ARG A 125 7.18 13.20 5.11
CA ARG A 125 7.83 13.82 3.95
C ARG A 125 6.87 14.20 2.82
N THR A 126 5.64 14.62 3.17
CA THR A 126 4.58 14.99 2.20
C THR A 126 5.05 16.06 1.21
N VAL A 127 5.84 17.05 1.63
CA VAL A 127 6.37 18.10 0.75
C VAL A 127 7.33 17.54 -0.30
N ASP A 128 8.19 16.59 0.08
CA ASP A 128 9.10 15.92 -0.86
C ASP A 128 8.30 15.10 -1.89
N LEU A 129 7.25 14.44 -1.42
CA LEU A 129 6.36 13.66 -2.28
C LEU A 129 5.60 14.55 -3.28
N ALA A 130 5.08 15.71 -2.83
CA ALA A 130 4.44 16.71 -3.69
C ALA A 130 5.43 17.26 -4.74
N ARG A 131 6.67 17.56 -4.32
CA ARG A 131 7.75 17.97 -5.22
C ARG A 131 8.03 16.89 -6.27
N GLY A 132 8.07 15.63 -5.84
CA GLY A 132 8.28 14.49 -6.72
C GLY A 132 7.16 14.30 -7.74
N PHE A 133 5.90 14.45 -7.31
CA PHE A 133 4.73 14.44 -8.20
C PHE A 133 4.87 15.48 -9.31
N VAL A 134 5.11 16.75 -8.95
CA VAL A 134 5.28 17.84 -9.93
C VAL A 134 6.44 17.56 -10.88
N ARG A 135 7.57 17.08 -10.36
CA ARG A 135 8.72 16.72 -11.19
C ARG A 135 8.39 15.60 -12.17
N ALA A 136 7.70 14.56 -11.75
CA ALA A 136 7.30 13.45 -12.60
C ALA A 136 6.38 13.91 -13.73
N VAL A 137 5.38 14.75 -13.44
CA VAL A 137 4.50 15.38 -14.43
C VAL A 137 5.31 16.19 -15.46
N ARG A 138 6.25 17.03 -15.00
CA ARG A 138 7.10 17.83 -15.90
C ARG A 138 7.99 17.01 -16.81
N ARG A 139 8.40 15.82 -16.35
CA ARG A 139 9.24 14.89 -17.13
C ARG A 139 8.42 13.91 -17.97
N ARG A 140 7.09 13.98 -17.90
CA ARG A 140 6.18 13.05 -18.55
C ARG A 140 6.36 11.60 -18.09
N ASP A 141 6.82 11.42 -16.85
CA ASP A 141 6.90 10.11 -16.19
C ASP A 141 5.55 9.85 -15.51
N TRP A 142 4.59 9.46 -16.34
CA TRP A 142 3.19 9.34 -15.92
C TRP A 142 2.97 8.27 -14.86
N LEU A 143 3.74 7.17 -14.92
CA LEU A 143 3.62 6.11 -13.94
C LEU A 143 4.13 6.57 -12.56
N GLN A 144 5.28 7.25 -12.53
CA GLN A 144 5.80 7.82 -11.29
C GLN A 144 4.86 8.92 -10.75
N ALA A 145 4.29 9.74 -11.62
CA ALA A 145 3.32 10.76 -11.22
C ALA A 145 2.06 10.12 -10.61
N ALA A 146 1.48 9.12 -11.27
CA ALA A 146 0.30 8.41 -10.76
C ALA A 146 0.56 7.76 -9.40
N GLY A 147 1.71 7.09 -9.23
CA GLY A 147 2.10 6.47 -7.96
C GLY A 147 2.31 7.48 -6.82
N ALA A 148 3.02 8.60 -7.10
CA ALA A 148 3.20 9.68 -6.13
C ALA A 148 1.88 10.36 -5.77
N GLY A 149 1.01 10.60 -6.76
CA GLY A 149 -0.33 11.17 -6.56
C GLY A 149 -1.21 10.26 -5.73
N ARG A 150 -1.14 8.95 -5.92
CA ARG A 150 -1.84 7.97 -5.09
C ARG A 150 -1.40 8.03 -3.62
N TRP A 151 -0.11 8.17 -3.34
CA TRP A 151 0.39 8.37 -1.98
C TRP A 151 -0.15 9.65 -1.37
N LEU A 152 -0.10 10.78 -2.08
CA LEU A 152 -0.66 12.05 -1.61
C LEU A 152 -2.15 11.90 -1.29
N ALA A 153 -2.91 11.23 -2.16
CA ALA A 153 -4.32 10.95 -1.91
C ALA A 153 -4.55 10.06 -0.67
N ALA A 154 -3.66 9.12 -0.37
CA ALA A 154 -3.78 8.22 0.77
C ALA A 154 -3.45 8.89 2.11
N ILE A 155 -2.37 9.68 2.17
CA ILE A 155 -1.91 10.32 3.41
C ILE A 155 -2.60 11.66 3.69
N GLY A 156 -2.97 12.40 2.67
CA GLY A 156 -3.47 13.77 2.80
C GLY A 156 -2.38 14.78 3.19
N GLY A 157 -2.80 16.00 3.52
CA GLY A 157 -1.88 17.04 4.00
C GLY A 157 -1.00 17.66 2.91
N GLU A 158 -1.28 17.39 1.64
CA GLU A 158 -0.61 18.06 0.53
C GLU A 158 -0.92 19.55 0.51
N PRO A 159 0.03 20.40 0.03
CA PRO A 159 -0.23 21.83 -0.11
C PRO A 159 -1.46 22.09 -1.01
N ALA A 160 -2.40 22.93 -0.54
CA ALA A 160 -3.62 23.26 -1.31
C ALA A 160 -3.29 23.83 -2.71
N THR A 161 -2.14 24.49 -2.86
CA THR A 161 -1.65 25.03 -4.13
C THR A 161 -1.22 23.95 -5.12
N LEU A 162 -1.06 22.70 -4.71
CA LEU A 162 -0.68 21.60 -5.60
C LEU A 162 -1.77 21.28 -6.61
N GLY A 163 -3.05 21.42 -6.22
CA GLY A 163 -4.18 21.05 -7.08
C GLY A 163 -4.16 19.59 -7.48
N LEU A 164 -3.96 18.69 -6.51
CA LEU A 164 -3.72 17.25 -6.73
C LEU A 164 -4.76 16.62 -7.66
N GLU A 165 -6.05 16.91 -7.47
CA GLU A 165 -7.14 16.36 -8.27
C GLU A 165 -6.95 16.68 -9.76
N ARG A 166 -6.76 17.97 -10.10
CA ARG A 166 -6.50 18.40 -11.49
C ARG A 166 -5.21 17.82 -12.05
N GLY A 167 -4.20 17.67 -11.19
CA GLY A 167 -2.94 17.03 -11.55
C GLY A 167 -3.14 15.57 -11.92
N LEU A 168 -3.96 14.84 -11.18
CA LEU A 168 -4.31 13.44 -11.46
C LEU A 168 -5.13 13.30 -12.75
N ASP A 169 -6.08 14.22 -13.00
CA ASP A 169 -6.84 14.26 -14.25
C ASP A 169 -5.91 14.43 -15.45
N PHE A 170 -4.94 15.33 -15.34
CA PHE A 170 -3.94 15.53 -16.38
C PHE A 170 -3.04 14.29 -16.58
N VAL A 171 -2.62 13.63 -15.50
CA VAL A 171 -1.83 12.40 -15.57
C VAL A 171 -2.60 11.28 -16.26
N GLU A 172 -3.90 11.13 -15.97
CA GLU A 172 -4.75 10.12 -16.62
C GLU A 172 -4.95 10.45 -18.10
N LEU A 173 -5.21 11.72 -18.43
CA LEU A 173 -5.39 12.17 -19.81
C LEU A 173 -4.14 11.86 -20.67
N MET A 174 -2.95 12.12 -20.12
CA MET A 174 -1.71 12.03 -20.87
C MET A 174 -1.06 10.63 -20.82
N GLY A 175 -1.29 9.88 -19.76
CA GLY A 175 -0.65 8.58 -19.49
C GLY A 175 -1.61 7.39 -19.45
N GLY A 176 -2.91 7.61 -19.61
CA GLY A 176 -3.96 6.59 -19.41
C GLY A 176 -3.95 5.43 -20.41
N HIS A 177 -3.11 5.47 -21.44
CA HIS A 177 -2.84 4.33 -22.29
C HIS A 177 -2.06 3.21 -21.58
N ASP A 178 -1.33 3.53 -20.48
CA ASP A 178 -0.76 2.53 -19.57
C ASP A 178 -1.80 2.16 -18.49
N PRO A 179 -2.27 0.90 -18.44
CA PRO A 179 -3.28 0.48 -17.46
C PRO A 179 -2.81 0.64 -16.00
N ARG A 180 -1.51 0.68 -15.74
CA ARG A 180 -0.96 0.93 -14.39
C ARG A 180 -1.20 2.37 -13.96
N VAL A 181 -1.04 3.33 -14.88
CA VAL A 181 -1.35 4.75 -14.62
C VAL A 181 -2.83 4.89 -14.25
N THR A 182 -3.72 4.34 -15.07
CA THR A 182 -5.16 4.37 -14.82
C THR A 182 -5.51 3.71 -13.48
N LEU A 183 -4.90 2.57 -13.15
CA LEU A 183 -5.10 1.89 -11.87
C LEU A 183 -4.76 2.80 -10.68
N HIS A 184 -3.57 3.44 -10.70
CA HIS A 184 -3.14 4.29 -9.59
C HIS A 184 -3.98 5.57 -9.47
N VAL A 185 -4.37 6.18 -10.59
CA VAL A 185 -5.24 7.37 -10.56
C VAL A 185 -6.62 7.02 -10.01
N ARG A 186 -7.22 5.92 -10.46
CA ARG A 186 -8.52 5.46 -9.93
C ARG A 186 -8.45 5.11 -8.44
N ALA A 187 -7.38 4.42 -8.02
CA ALA A 187 -7.15 4.16 -6.61
C ALA A 187 -7.07 5.45 -5.79
N ALA A 188 -6.35 6.47 -6.27
CA ALA A 188 -6.26 7.78 -5.62
C ALA A 188 -7.63 8.44 -5.45
N ARG A 189 -8.47 8.43 -6.47
CA ARG A 189 -9.84 8.99 -6.42
C ARG A 189 -10.70 8.24 -5.41
N LEU A 190 -10.69 6.90 -5.42
CA LEU A 190 -11.42 6.10 -4.44
C LEU A 190 -11.02 6.43 -2.99
N MET A 191 -9.73 6.67 -2.74
CA MET A 191 -9.24 7.07 -1.42
C MET A 191 -9.70 8.47 -1.02
N ALA A 192 -9.69 9.42 -1.96
CA ALA A 192 -10.20 10.77 -1.72
C ALA A 192 -11.70 10.75 -1.40
N GLU A 193 -12.50 9.98 -2.15
CA GLU A 193 -13.93 9.79 -1.91
C GLU A 193 -14.21 9.12 -0.54
N ALA A 194 -13.45 8.09 -0.19
CA ALA A 194 -13.60 7.40 1.09
C ALA A 194 -13.29 8.31 2.29
N ARG A 195 -12.40 9.28 2.11
CA ARG A 195 -12.03 10.27 3.13
C ARG A 195 -13.06 11.39 3.29
N ALA A 196 -13.79 11.71 2.24
CA ALA A 196 -14.82 12.76 2.25
C ALA A 196 -16.15 12.32 2.87
N ARG A 197 -16.31 11.04 3.19
CA ARG A 197 -17.49 10.45 3.86
C ARG A 197 -17.37 10.44 5.36
#